data_7e9e115599be1a066740e369bcf945ae
#
_entry.id   7e9e115599be1a066740e369bcf945ae
#
_cell.length_a   1.000
_cell.length_b   1.000
_cell.length_c   1.000
_cell.angle_alpha   90.00
_cell.angle_beta   90.00
_cell.angle_gamma   90.00
#
_symmetry.space_group_name_H-M   'P 1'
#
loop_
_entity.id
_entity.type
_entity.pdbx_description
1 polymer ?
#
loop_
_entity_poly.entity_id
_entity_poly.type
_entity_poly.pdbx_seq_one_letter_code
_entity_poly.pdbx_strand_id
1 'polypeptide(L)'
;MNQAAGNENSSEQKTVNVICIKWGKKYGPDYVNTLHSMVSRHLSRPFRFVCFTDDFEGINDDIEVKAIPKIGFKDFDEQVPWTKGHGWLKLTCFANPLYDLEGPTLFLDLDIIIVGSLDEFFEPEGEFMVIKEWDKSDATGNTSVFRFDIGAHEDALEHLKKKSESGYR
;
A
#
# COMPACT_ATOMS: atom_id res chain seq x y z
N MET A 1 5.25 21.91 49.83
CA MET A 1 4.40 22.07 48.66
C MET A 1 5.27 21.92 47.45
N ASN A 2 5.36 20.71 46.88
CA ASN A 2 6.12 20.43 45.66
C ASN A 2 5.09 19.94 44.62
N GLN A 3 4.79 20.80 43.66
CA GLN A 3 4.01 20.40 42.48
C GLN A 3 4.94 19.69 41.52
N ALA A 4 4.69 18.38 41.33
CA ALA A 4 5.29 17.64 40.27
C ALA A 4 4.58 18.04 38.96
N ALA A 5 5.29 18.74 38.09
CA ALA A 5 4.85 19.00 36.72
C ALA A 5 4.85 17.66 35.95
N GLY A 6 3.67 17.15 35.66
CA GLY A 6 3.49 16.03 34.74
C GLY A 6 3.90 16.49 33.34
N ASN A 7 4.96 15.91 32.84
CA ASN A 7 5.42 16.08 31.46
C ASN A 7 4.62 15.12 30.59
N GLU A 8 3.44 15.54 30.15
CA GLU A 8 2.68 14.82 29.11
C GLU A 8 3.37 15.05 27.77
N ASN A 9 4.37 14.25 27.50
CA ASN A 9 4.97 14.15 26.17
C ASN A 9 4.05 13.25 25.31
N SER A 10 2.92 13.78 24.90
CA SER A 10 2.12 13.18 23.84
C SER A 10 2.89 13.37 22.53
N SER A 11 3.74 12.41 22.18
CA SER A 11 4.29 12.35 20.82
C SER A 11 3.10 12.25 19.87
N GLU A 12 2.81 13.31 19.13
CA GLU A 12 1.82 13.28 18.06
C GLU A 12 2.18 12.12 17.13
N GLN A 13 1.36 11.07 17.12
CA GLN A 13 1.54 9.96 16.21
C GLN A 13 1.37 10.49 14.80
N LYS A 14 2.42 10.36 13.97
CA LYS A 14 2.36 10.75 12.56
C LYS A 14 1.29 9.97 11.84
N THR A 15 0.53 10.66 11.00
CA THR A 15 -0.42 10.04 10.09
C THR A 15 0.33 9.10 9.13
N VAL A 16 -0.17 7.87 8.97
CA VAL A 16 0.36 6.88 8.04
C VAL A 16 -0.61 6.68 6.87
N ASN A 17 -0.15 6.05 5.81
CA ASN A 17 -1.03 5.72 4.70
C ASN A 17 -1.32 4.21 4.70
N VAL A 18 -2.55 3.86 4.33
CA VAL A 18 -2.94 2.49 3.96
C VAL A 18 -3.48 2.55 2.54
N ILE A 19 -2.92 1.76 1.65
CA ILE A 19 -3.29 1.78 0.24
C ILE A 19 -3.70 0.40 -0.26
N CYS A 20 -4.59 0.37 -1.22
CA CYS A 20 -4.96 -0.82 -1.98
C CYS A 20 -5.14 -0.48 -3.46
N ILE A 21 -5.14 -1.50 -4.32
CA ILE A 21 -5.41 -1.36 -5.74
C ILE A 21 -6.65 -2.19 -6.10
N LYS A 22 -7.68 -1.54 -6.65
CA LYS A 22 -8.82 -2.19 -7.29
C LYS A 22 -8.77 -1.92 -8.78
N TRP A 23 -8.70 -2.96 -9.60
CA TRP A 23 -8.73 -2.81 -11.04
C TRP A 23 -9.60 -3.88 -11.70
N GLY A 24 -10.20 -3.51 -12.83
CA GLY A 24 -11.07 -4.41 -13.57
C GLY A 24 -12.31 -4.82 -12.77
N LYS A 25 -12.84 -6.02 -13.04
CA LYS A 25 -14.14 -6.48 -12.52
C LYS A 25 -14.08 -7.69 -11.59
N LYS A 26 -12.87 -8.16 -11.22
CA LYS A 26 -12.72 -9.34 -10.35
C LYS A 26 -13.25 -9.07 -8.94
N TYR A 27 -12.93 -7.89 -8.41
CA TYR A 27 -13.35 -7.44 -7.09
C TYR A 27 -14.25 -6.22 -7.23
N GLY A 28 -15.43 -6.26 -6.58
CA GLY A 28 -16.35 -5.14 -6.53
C GLY A 28 -15.94 -4.08 -5.50
N PRO A 29 -16.65 -2.94 -5.45
CA PRO A 29 -16.36 -1.88 -4.47
C PRO A 29 -16.56 -2.34 -3.02
N ASP A 30 -17.38 -3.35 -2.78
CA ASP A 30 -17.61 -3.98 -1.47
C ASP A 30 -16.32 -4.53 -0.85
N TYR A 31 -15.37 -5.02 -1.65
CA TYR A 31 -14.05 -5.43 -1.15
C TYR A 31 -13.26 -4.25 -0.58
N VAL A 32 -13.25 -3.11 -1.27
CA VAL A 32 -12.59 -1.89 -0.81
C VAL A 32 -13.23 -1.37 0.47
N ASN A 33 -14.57 -1.27 0.48
CA ASN A 33 -15.34 -0.79 1.63
C ASN A 33 -15.15 -1.70 2.87
N THR A 34 -15.12 -3.02 2.65
CA THR A 34 -14.85 -4.00 3.71
C THR A 34 -13.42 -3.88 4.23
N LEU A 35 -12.43 -3.75 3.34
CA LEU A 35 -11.03 -3.59 3.73
C LEU A 35 -10.84 -2.32 4.56
N HIS A 36 -11.38 -1.16 4.12
CA HIS A 36 -11.36 0.08 4.88
C HIS A 36 -11.97 -0.09 6.28
N SER A 37 -13.12 -0.76 6.35
CA SER A 37 -13.79 -1.06 7.62
C SER A 37 -12.95 -1.95 8.54
N MET A 38 -12.21 -2.94 7.99
CA MET A 38 -11.27 -3.75 8.78
C MET A 38 -10.08 -2.92 9.26
N VAL A 39 -9.48 -2.09 8.39
CA VAL A 39 -8.38 -1.20 8.77
C VAL A 39 -8.80 -0.28 9.90
N SER A 40 -9.98 0.36 9.80
CA SER A 40 -10.50 1.27 10.82
C SER A 40 -10.69 0.61 12.20
N ARG A 41 -10.90 -0.70 12.25
CA ARG A 41 -11.00 -1.45 13.52
C ARG A 41 -9.67 -1.91 14.07
N HIS A 42 -8.64 -2.03 13.23
CA HIS A 42 -7.40 -2.70 13.57
C HIS A 42 -6.16 -1.80 13.51
N LEU A 43 -6.31 -0.52 13.16
CA LEU A 43 -5.24 0.48 13.17
C LEU A 43 -5.62 1.61 14.14
N SER A 44 -4.83 1.80 15.21
CA SER A 44 -5.15 2.75 16.27
C SER A 44 -4.63 4.17 16.00
N ARG A 45 -3.66 4.32 15.11
CA ARG A 45 -3.06 5.62 14.77
C ARG A 45 -3.83 6.35 13.67
N PRO A 46 -3.66 7.68 13.54
CA PRO A 46 -4.23 8.43 12.44
C PRO A 46 -3.73 7.89 11.09
N PHE A 47 -4.63 7.68 10.14
CA PHE A 47 -4.28 7.15 8.82
C PHE A 47 -5.12 7.78 7.70
N ARG A 48 -4.57 7.76 6.50
CA ARG A 48 -5.29 7.99 5.25
C ARG A 48 -5.48 6.63 4.57
N PHE A 49 -6.69 6.32 4.13
CA PHE A 49 -6.96 5.12 3.34
C PHE A 49 -7.20 5.52 1.89
N VAL A 50 -6.35 5.03 0.98
CA VAL A 50 -6.39 5.41 -0.44
C VAL A 50 -6.56 4.17 -1.31
N CYS A 51 -7.60 4.16 -2.15
CA CYS A 51 -7.80 3.14 -3.17
C CYS A 51 -7.37 3.67 -4.54
N PHE A 52 -6.36 3.05 -5.14
CA PHE A 52 -6.02 3.28 -6.54
C PHE A 52 -6.92 2.42 -7.43
N THR A 53 -7.66 3.02 -8.34
CA THR A 53 -8.66 2.27 -9.13
C THR A 53 -8.89 2.85 -10.53
N ASP A 54 -9.37 2.00 -11.43
CA ASP A 54 -9.88 2.37 -12.75
C ASP A 54 -11.42 2.55 -12.76
N ASP A 55 -12.09 2.27 -11.62
CA ASP A 55 -13.54 2.37 -11.49
C ASP A 55 -13.91 2.79 -10.06
N PHE A 56 -14.47 3.99 -9.91
CA PHE A 56 -14.79 4.66 -8.65
C PHE A 56 -16.20 4.34 -8.14
N GLU A 57 -17.03 3.67 -8.94
CA GLU A 57 -18.44 3.47 -8.62
C GLU A 57 -18.61 2.55 -7.39
N GLY A 58 -19.45 2.98 -6.43
CA GLY A 58 -19.85 2.19 -5.25
C GLY A 58 -18.80 2.14 -4.12
N ILE A 59 -17.67 2.85 -4.25
CA ILE A 59 -16.72 3.04 -3.15
C ILE A 59 -17.28 4.12 -2.21
N ASN A 60 -17.19 3.90 -0.89
CA ASN A 60 -17.71 4.81 0.11
C ASN A 60 -17.00 6.18 0.08
N ASP A 61 -17.75 7.25 0.37
CA ASP A 61 -17.25 8.64 0.31
C ASP A 61 -16.13 8.97 1.32
N ASP A 62 -15.97 8.17 2.37
CA ASP A 62 -14.91 8.30 3.38
C ASP A 62 -13.59 7.66 2.97
N ILE A 63 -13.52 7.06 1.79
CA ILE A 63 -12.33 6.47 1.19
C ILE A 63 -11.76 7.42 0.14
N GLU A 64 -10.49 7.77 0.26
CA GLU A 64 -9.81 8.50 -0.79
C GLU A 64 -9.64 7.62 -2.03
N VAL A 65 -10.16 8.05 -3.18
CA VAL A 65 -10.02 7.32 -4.44
C VAL A 65 -9.17 8.12 -5.43
N LYS A 66 -8.22 7.44 -6.04
CA LYS A 66 -7.32 8.03 -7.04
C LYS A 66 -7.16 7.08 -8.21
N ALA A 67 -6.85 7.60 -9.39
CA ALA A 67 -6.53 6.74 -10.53
C ALA A 67 -5.29 5.88 -10.23
N ILE A 68 -5.16 4.73 -10.88
CA ILE A 68 -3.94 3.91 -10.78
C ILE A 68 -2.76 4.76 -11.27
N PRO A 69 -1.66 4.88 -10.48
CA PRO A 69 -0.54 5.73 -10.85
C PRO A 69 0.08 5.33 -12.20
N LYS A 70 0.40 6.32 -13.02
CA LYS A 70 1.17 6.11 -14.24
C LYS A 70 2.66 6.23 -13.90
N ILE A 71 3.43 5.25 -14.31
CA ILE A 71 4.87 5.19 -14.03
C ILE A 71 5.74 5.48 -15.27
N GLY A 72 5.13 6.00 -16.34
CA GLY A 72 5.82 6.31 -17.59
C GLY A 72 6.30 5.06 -18.33
N PHE A 73 5.66 3.93 -18.12
CA PHE A 73 6.01 2.66 -18.69
C PHE A 73 4.79 2.09 -19.44
N LYS A 74 4.87 2.10 -20.77
CA LYS A 74 3.72 1.87 -21.66
C LYS A 74 2.89 0.63 -21.27
N ASP A 75 3.55 -0.50 -21.02
CA ASP A 75 2.87 -1.75 -20.73
C ASP A 75 2.05 -1.71 -19.43
N PHE A 76 2.52 -0.94 -18.44
CA PHE A 76 1.79 -0.73 -17.19
C PHE A 76 0.71 0.33 -17.35
N ASP A 77 1.04 1.45 -17.98
CA ASP A 77 0.13 2.58 -18.15
C ASP A 77 -1.06 2.22 -19.08
N GLU A 78 -0.83 1.35 -20.06
CA GLU A 78 -1.86 0.80 -20.96
C GLU A 78 -2.47 -0.51 -20.43
N GLN A 79 -1.98 -1.02 -19.30
CA GLN A 79 -2.44 -2.26 -18.65
C GLN A 79 -2.52 -3.44 -19.63
N VAL A 80 -1.44 -3.68 -20.36
CA VAL A 80 -1.36 -4.82 -21.29
C VAL A 80 -1.57 -6.16 -20.57
N PRO A 81 -1.99 -7.22 -21.26
CA PRO A 81 -2.43 -8.48 -20.63
C PRO A 81 -1.44 -9.09 -19.64
N TRP A 82 -0.13 -8.98 -19.87
CA TRP A 82 0.86 -9.57 -18.96
C TRP A 82 0.98 -8.82 -17.62
N THR A 83 0.63 -7.52 -17.56
CA THR A 83 0.62 -6.77 -16.31
C THR A 83 -0.65 -7.04 -15.49
N LYS A 84 -1.76 -7.39 -16.15
CA LYS A 84 -3.07 -7.57 -15.51
C LYS A 84 -3.19 -8.84 -14.67
N GLY A 85 -2.45 -9.89 -15.01
CA GLY A 85 -2.65 -11.22 -14.42
C GLY A 85 -1.69 -11.59 -13.29
N HIS A 86 -0.69 -10.75 -12.97
CA HIS A 86 0.48 -11.17 -12.18
C HIS A 86 0.80 -10.28 -10.98
N GLY A 87 -0.14 -9.42 -10.56
CA GLY A 87 0.11 -8.51 -9.43
C GLY A 87 1.13 -7.39 -9.70
N TRP A 88 1.60 -7.25 -10.94
CA TRP A 88 2.59 -6.26 -11.33
C TRP A 88 2.13 -4.82 -11.12
N LEU A 89 0.80 -4.57 -11.12
CA LEU A 89 0.25 -3.24 -10.83
C LEU A 89 0.65 -2.73 -9.44
N LYS A 90 1.02 -3.60 -8.51
CA LYS A 90 1.56 -3.19 -7.21
C LYS A 90 2.82 -2.33 -7.32
N LEU A 91 3.60 -2.52 -8.39
CA LEU A 91 4.79 -1.71 -8.62
C LEU A 91 4.49 -0.24 -8.88
N THR A 92 3.26 0.10 -9.29
CA THR A 92 2.84 1.50 -9.44
C THR A 92 2.81 2.24 -8.10
N CYS A 93 2.77 1.54 -6.97
CA CYS A 93 2.86 2.13 -5.64
C CYS A 93 4.23 2.78 -5.36
N PHE A 94 5.28 2.39 -6.10
CA PHE A 94 6.62 2.98 -6.00
C PHE A 94 6.83 4.20 -6.91
N ALA A 95 5.76 4.72 -7.52
CA ALA A 95 5.83 5.99 -8.24
C ALA A 95 6.26 7.12 -7.31
N ASN A 96 7.11 8.02 -7.82
CA ASN A 96 7.48 9.23 -7.10
C ASN A 96 7.36 10.45 -8.03
N PRO A 97 6.50 11.43 -7.67
CA PRO A 97 5.60 11.44 -6.51
C PRO A 97 4.46 10.41 -6.64
N LEU A 98 4.03 9.85 -5.51
CA LEU A 98 2.81 9.05 -5.43
C LEU A 98 1.65 9.96 -4.98
N TYR A 99 1.14 10.78 -5.90
CA TYR A 99 0.20 11.86 -5.62
C TYR A 99 0.75 12.81 -4.55
N ASP A 100 -0.04 13.05 -3.49
CA ASP A 100 0.26 13.87 -2.32
C ASP A 100 0.56 13.02 -1.06
N LEU A 101 0.89 11.74 -1.26
CA LEU A 101 1.21 10.83 -0.15
C LEU A 101 2.68 10.94 0.22
N GLU A 102 2.96 10.90 1.52
CA GLU A 102 4.30 10.95 2.10
C GLU A 102 4.43 10.00 3.28
N GLY A 103 5.65 9.53 3.54
CA GLY A 103 5.98 8.73 4.72
C GLY A 103 5.55 7.27 4.68
N PRO A 104 5.44 6.62 5.86
CA PRO A 104 5.18 5.19 5.96
C PRO A 104 3.82 4.80 5.37
N THR A 105 3.83 3.80 4.51
CA THR A 105 2.67 3.38 3.74
C THR A 105 2.54 1.86 3.78
N LEU A 106 1.38 1.35 4.19
CA LEU A 106 1.03 -0.07 4.20
C LEU A 106 0.18 -0.39 2.97
N PHE A 107 0.67 -1.29 2.14
CA PHE A 107 -0.10 -1.87 1.04
C PHE A 107 -0.83 -3.12 1.50
N LEU A 108 -2.10 -3.23 1.12
CA LEU A 108 -2.96 -4.38 1.42
C LEU A 108 -3.66 -4.87 0.14
N ASP A 109 -3.61 -6.18 -0.12
CA ASP A 109 -4.48 -6.80 -1.13
C ASP A 109 -5.95 -6.73 -0.70
N LEU A 110 -6.86 -6.73 -1.66
CA LEU A 110 -8.30 -6.58 -1.40
C LEU A 110 -8.93 -7.83 -0.76
N ASP A 111 -8.33 -9.00 -0.93
CA ASP A 111 -8.87 -10.30 -0.53
C ASP A 111 -8.24 -10.86 0.75
N ILE A 112 -7.62 -10.00 1.55
CA ILE A 112 -7.11 -10.37 2.88
C ILE A 112 -8.18 -10.19 3.96
N ILE A 113 -7.97 -10.88 5.09
CA ILE A 113 -8.76 -10.73 6.32
C ILE A 113 -7.85 -10.25 7.44
N ILE A 114 -8.19 -9.12 8.05
CA ILE A 114 -7.42 -8.54 9.16
C ILE A 114 -7.99 -9.07 10.46
N VAL A 115 -7.17 -9.78 11.24
CA VAL A 115 -7.57 -10.44 12.50
C VAL A 115 -6.80 -9.93 13.72
N GLY A 116 -5.85 -9.02 13.53
CA GLY A 116 -5.01 -8.46 14.59
C GLY A 116 -4.65 -7.01 14.33
N SER A 117 -3.88 -6.40 15.25
CA SER A 117 -3.42 -5.01 15.12
C SER A 117 -2.55 -4.81 13.88
N LEU A 118 -2.81 -3.73 13.14
CA LEU A 118 -1.95 -3.27 12.05
C LEU A 118 -0.86 -2.30 12.55
N ASP A 119 -0.92 -1.84 13.79
CA ASP A 119 0.07 -0.92 14.36
C ASP A 119 1.47 -1.53 14.36
N GLU A 120 1.57 -2.86 14.51
CA GLU A 120 2.82 -3.60 14.49
C GLU A 120 3.61 -3.46 13.18
N PHE A 121 2.96 -3.14 12.06
CA PHE A 121 3.67 -2.88 10.79
C PHE A 121 4.43 -1.54 10.79
N PHE A 122 4.09 -0.63 11.70
CA PHE A 122 4.68 0.70 11.76
C PHE A 122 5.66 0.89 12.92
N GLU A 123 5.91 -0.15 13.72
CA GLU A 123 6.85 -0.09 14.83
C GLU A 123 8.30 -0.41 14.44
N PRO A 124 8.58 -1.43 13.58
CA PRO A 124 9.95 -1.73 13.22
C PRO A 124 10.58 -0.66 12.34
N GLU A 125 11.85 -0.40 12.58
CA GLU A 125 12.67 0.43 11.71
C GLU A 125 12.89 -0.23 10.34
N GLY A 126 13.18 0.58 9.32
CA GLY A 126 13.48 0.14 7.97
C GLY A 126 12.51 0.71 6.94
N GLU A 127 12.98 0.87 5.73
CA GLU A 127 12.25 1.49 4.62
C GLU A 127 11.30 0.53 3.90
N PHE A 128 11.51 -0.78 4.07
CA PHE A 128 10.68 -1.82 3.46
C PHE A 128 10.48 -3.01 4.41
N MET A 129 9.24 -3.45 4.52
CA MET A 129 8.86 -4.65 5.26
C MET A 129 7.82 -5.42 4.46
N VAL A 130 7.98 -6.74 4.40
CA VAL A 130 7.04 -7.65 3.75
C VAL A 130 6.75 -8.82 4.69
N ILE A 131 5.52 -9.31 4.72
CA ILE A 131 5.22 -10.51 5.48
C ILE A 131 5.92 -11.73 4.87
N LYS A 132 6.33 -12.68 5.71
CA LYS A 132 6.93 -13.92 5.23
C LYS A 132 5.88 -14.79 4.54
N GLU A 133 6.26 -15.41 3.42
CA GLU A 133 5.43 -16.45 2.79
C GLU A 133 5.35 -17.67 3.71
N TRP A 134 4.15 -18.04 4.08
CA TRP A 134 3.90 -19.04 5.12
C TRP A 134 4.17 -20.49 4.70
N ASP A 135 4.09 -20.78 3.38
CA ASP A 135 4.31 -22.10 2.80
C ASP A 135 5.77 -22.35 2.36
N LYS A 136 6.65 -21.36 2.56
CA LYS A 136 8.07 -21.44 2.18
C LYS A 136 8.97 -21.57 3.41
N SER A 137 9.96 -22.45 3.30
CA SER A 137 10.97 -22.64 4.35
C SER A 137 12.04 -21.55 4.37
N ASP A 138 12.24 -20.84 3.24
CA ASP A 138 13.18 -19.75 3.09
C ASP A 138 12.59 -18.39 3.49
N ALA A 139 13.34 -17.32 3.25
CA ALA A 139 12.92 -15.94 3.53
C ALA A 139 12.12 -15.31 2.38
N THR A 140 11.33 -16.10 1.64
CA THR A 140 10.45 -15.56 0.58
C THR A 140 9.39 -14.65 1.19
N GLY A 141 9.26 -13.45 0.61
CA GLY A 141 8.22 -12.49 1.01
C GLY A 141 6.90 -12.73 0.28
N ASN A 142 5.78 -12.52 0.97
CA ASN A 142 4.44 -12.49 0.38
C ASN A 142 3.99 -11.05 0.24
N THR A 143 3.77 -10.61 -1.00
CA THR A 143 3.42 -9.21 -1.31
C THR A 143 1.93 -8.88 -1.18
N SER A 144 1.14 -9.71 -0.54
CA SER A 144 -0.25 -9.36 -0.19
C SER A 144 -0.32 -8.27 0.88
N VAL A 145 0.73 -8.20 1.72
CA VAL A 145 0.90 -7.15 2.73
C VAL A 145 2.36 -6.72 2.77
N PHE A 146 2.63 -5.45 2.53
CA PHE A 146 3.97 -4.89 2.71
C PHE A 146 3.89 -3.42 3.10
N ARG A 147 4.88 -2.98 3.88
CA ARG A 147 5.07 -1.57 4.25
C ARG A 147 6.30 -1.03 3.54
N PHE A 148 6.21 0.21 3.10
CA PHE A 148 7.32 0.95 2.49
C PHE A 148 7.19 2.44 2.80
N ASP A 149 8.25 3.18 2.61
CA ASP A 149 8.22 4.63 2.69
C ASP A 149 8.11 5.21 1.28
N ILE A 150 7.18 6.15 1.08
CA ILE A 150 6.98 6.81 -0.21
C ILE A 150 8.30 7.44 -0.67
N GLY A 151 8.67 7.16 -1.93
CA GLY A 151 9.90 7.67 -2.55
C GLY A 151 11.19 6.90 -2.23
N ALA A 152 11.18 5.94 -1.29
CA ALA A 152 12.38 5.19 -0.90
C ALA A 152 12.84 4.15 -1.93
N HIS A 153 11.98 3.74 -2.88
CA HIS A 153 12.22 2.58 -3.77
C HIS A 153 12.03 2.89 -5.25
N GLU A 154 12.41 4.07 -5.69
CA GLU A 154 12.35 4.45 -7.12
C GLU A 154 13.21 3.54 -8.01
N ASP A 155 14.30 3.00 -7.49
CA ASP A 155 15.19 2.06 -8.15
C ASP A 155 14.47 0.78 -8.60
N ALA A 156 13.41 0.36 -7.90
CA ALA A 156 12.58 -0.78 -8.30
C ALA A 156 11.91 -0.55 -9.67
N LEU A 157 11.40 0.66 -9.90
CA LEU A 157 10.80 1.04 -11.20
C LEU A 157 11.84 1.17 -12.29
N GLU A 158 13.02 1.74 -11.99
CA GLU A 158 14.10 1.83 -12.96
C GLU A 158 14.63 0.44 -13.37
N HIS A 159 14.75 -0.46 -12.41
CA HIS A 159 15.15 -1.84 -12.69
C HIS A 159 14.17 -2.55 -13.60
N LEU A 160 12.86 -2.35 -13.35
CA LEU A 160 11.81 -2.89 -14.20
C LEU A 160 11.89 -2.34 -15.64
N LYS A 161 12.08 -1.02 -15.81
CA LYS A 161 12.24 -0.38 -17.12
C LYS A 161 13.40 -0.99 -17.90
N LYS A 162 14.56 -1.10 -17.28
CA LYS A 162 15.76 -1.71 -17.90
C LYS A 162 15.54 -3.15 -18.32
N LYS A 163 14.85 -3.95 -17.50
CA LYS A 163 14.53 -5.35 -17.85
C LYS A 163 13.59 -5.46 -19.04
N SER A 164 12.56 -4.65 -19.08
CA SER A 164 11.60 -4.64 -20.19
C SER A 164 12.26 -4.24 -21.52
N GLU A 165 13.11 -3.22 -21.52
CA GLU A 165 13.86 -2.77 -22.71
C GLU A 165 14.82 -3.85 -23.22
N SER A 166 15.33 -4.72 -22.35
CA SER A 166 16.21 -5.84 -22.72
C SER A 166 15.48 -7.07 -23.28
N GLY A 167 14.15 -7.01 -23.46
CA GLY A 167 13.33 -8.09 -24.04
C GLY A 167 13.07 -9.26 -23.10
N TYR A 168 13.31 -9.11 -21.81
CA TYR A 168 12.97 -10.11 -20.81
C TYR A 168 11.45 -10.02 -20.51
N ARG A 169 10.71 -11.01 -21.01
CA ARG A 169 9.29 -11.22 -20.70
C ARG A 169 9.14 -12.35 -19.70
#